data_01461afb17f59082414a0d93507fb3a5
#
_entry.id   01461afb17f59082414a0d93507fb3a5
#
_cell.length_a   1.000
_cell.length_b   1.000
_cell.length_c   1.000
_cell.angle_alpha   90.00
_cell.angle_beta   90.00
_cell.angle_gamma   90.00
#
_symmetry.space_group_name_H-M   'P 1'
#
loop_
_entity.id
_entity.type
_entity.pdbx_description
1 polymer ?
#
loop_
_entity_poly.entity_id
_entity_poly.type
_entity_poly.pdbx_seq_one_letter_code
_entity_poly.pdbx_strand_id
1 'polypeptide(L)'
;VSVRCIEPDNAAYPTALKQYRYSTVLPTLKAIAHPAALGLSQLPKLALFGSSQCEPELVTASVNLAQQLQEVGVCTIGGFHTPVEKACWTALMAGTQPMLYCPARSIDTLKLTQAQQTAIAQQRLMILSPFPPSQKRMTAALAGKRNQLVAALAEALLILHAKPGSKTEALVKTAIAWGKPCWTIPHPSHGHLLQLGVRSLPTLPNSTLLF
;
A
#
# COMPACT_ATOMS: atom_id res chain seq x y z
N VAL A 1 -3.78 3.77 21.98
CA VAL A 1 -3.69 2.56 21.12
C VAL A 1 -2.30 1.99 21.28
N SER A 2 -2.17 0.72 21.71
CA SER A 2 -0.88 0.05 21.91
C SER A 2 -0.40 -0.63 20.63
N VAL A 3 0.93 -0.75 20.51
CA VAL A 3 1.56 -1.58 19.47
C VAL A 3 1.37 -3.06 19.83
N ARG A 4 0.94 -3.87 18.88
CA ARG A 4 0.80 -5.33 19.01
C ARG A 4 1.77 -6.02 18.09
N CYS A 5 2.35 -7.14 18.54
CA CYS A 5 3.14 -8.03 17.71
C CYS A 5 2.23 -9.11 17.10
N ILE A 6 2.43 -9.40 15.83
CA ILE A 6 1.75 -10.47 15.10
C ILE A 6 2.84 -11.41 14.57
N GLU A 7 2.99 -12.53 15.24
CA GLU A 7 3.97 -13.56 14.88
C GLU A 7 3.48 -14.40 13.69
N PRO A 8 4.37 -15.05 12.92
CA PRO A 8 4.00 -15.83 11.74
C PRO A 8 3.02 -16.99 11.98
N ASP A 9 2.94 -17.51 13.21
CA ASP A 9 2.01 -18.56 13.64
C ASP A 9 0.65 -18.02 14.11
N ASN A 10 0.53 -16.70 14.31
CA ASN A 10 -0.70 -16.06 14.73
C ASN A 10 -1.76 -16.12 13.61
N ALA A 11 -3.03 -16.38 13.97
CA ALA A 11 -4.15 -16.39 13.03
C ALA A 11 -4.37 -15.05 12.31
N ALA A 12 -3.99 -13.92 12.93
CA ALA A 12 -4.05 -12.59 12.31
C ALA A 12 -2.87 -12.30 11.36
N TYR A 13 -1.88 -13.22 11.24
CA TYR A 13 -0.74 -13.00 10.34
C TYR A 13 -1.19 -13.10 8.89
N PRO A 14 -0.84 -12.11 8.02
CA PRO A 14 -1.28 -12.11 6.63
C PRO A 14 -0.81 -13.34 5.86
N THR A 15 -1.76 -14.14 5.34
CA THR A 15 -1.46 -15.37 4.57
C THR A 15 -0.68 -15.06 3.29
N ALA A 16 -0.89 -13.90 2.69
CA ALA A 16 -0.17 -13.45 1.51
C ALA A 16 1.36 -13.43 1.70
N LEU A 17 1.87 -13.12 2.88
CA LEU A 17 3.31 -13.13 3.15
C LEU A 17 3.91 -14.53 3.19
N LYS A 18 3.10 -15.56 3.47
CA LYS A 18 3.52 -16.97 3.41
C LYS A 18 3.55 -17.47 1.96
N GLN A 19 2.67 -16.96 1.13
CA GLN A 19 2.52 -17.36 -0.27
C GLN A 19 3.60 -16.76 -1.17
N TYR A 20 3.85 -15.45 -1.03
CA TYR A 20 4.85 -14.76 -1.82
C TYR A 20 6.17 -14.76 -1.06
N ARG A 21 7.24 -15.25 -1.65
CA ARG A 21 8.59 -15.31 -1.05
C ARG A 21 9.15 -13.90 -0.82
N TYR A 22 8.46 -13.11 0.00
CA TYR A 22 8.87 -11.77 0.42
C TYR A 22 10.22 -11.79 1.14
N SER A 23 10.47 -12.82 1.94
CA SER A 23 11.71 -13.04 2.69
C SER A 23 11.92 -14.52 2.95
N THR A 24 13.18 -14.94 3.10
CA THR A 24 13.53 -16.31 3.52
C THR A 24 13.04 -16.63 4.93
N VAL A 25 12.95 -15.61 5.79
CA VAL A 25 12.39 -15.70 7.14
C VAL A 25 11.24 -14.69 7.22
N LEU A 26 10.05 -15.17 7.62
CA LEU A 26 8.89 -14.30 7.81
C LEU A 26 9.12 -13.39 9.03
N PRO A 27 8.98 -12.07 8.89
CA PRO A 27 9.19 -11.15 9.99
C PRO A 27 8.02 -11.15 10.96
N THR A 28 8.29 -10.94 12.25
CA THR A 28 7.28 -10.45 13.18
C THR A 28 6.75 -9.12 12.68
N LEU A 29 5.43 -8.99 12.57
CA LEU A 29 4.79 -7.73 12.22
C LEU A 29 4.36 -6.99 13.49
N LYS A 30 4.54 -5.68 13.48
CA LYS A 30 3.99 -4.80 14.50
C LYS A 30 2.79 -4.07 13.94
N ALA A 31 1.70 -4.01 14.69
CA ALA A 31 0.46 -3.39 14.28
C ALA A 31 -0.04 -2.38 15.30
N ILE A 32 -0.53 -1.25 14.81
CA ILE A 32 -1.37 -0.30 15.55
C ILE A 32 -2.74 -0.33 14.87
N ALA A 33 -3.73 -0.89 15.55
CA ALA A 33 -5.11 -1.00 15.08
C ALA A 33 -6.06 -1.10 16.28
N HIS A 34 -7.34 -0.87 16.03
CA HIS A 34 -8.38 -1.28 16.98
C HIS A 34 -8.37 -2.81 17.12
N PRO A 35 -8.57 -3.39 18.31
CA PRO A 35 -8.56 -4.86 18.49
C PRO A 35 -9.45 -5.63 17.54
N ALA A 36 -10.65 -5.14 17.27
CA ALA A 36 -11.59 -5.74 16.34
C ALA A 36 -11.21 -5.60 14.86
N ALA A 37 -10.20 -4.76 14.54
CA ALA A 37 -9.77 -4.46 13.16
C ALA A 37 -8.49 -5.22 12.76
N LEU A 38 -8.02 -6.18 13.54
CA LEU A 38 -6.83 -6.98 13.16
C LEU A 38 -7.08 -7.80 11.89
N GLY A 39 -8.34 -8.16 11.61
CA GLY A 39 -8.75 -8.82 10.37
C GLY A 39 -8.56 -7.98 9.09
N LEU A 40 -8.30 -6.66 9.18
CA LEU A 40 -8.00 -5.83 8.01
C LEU A 40 -6.80 -6.33 7.23
N SER A 41 -5.85 -7.00 7.91
CA SER A 41 -4.69 -7.60 7.26
C SER A 41 -5.04 -8.72 6.28
N GLN A 42 -6.22 -9.33 6.39
CA GLN A 42 -6.70 -10.43 5.55
C GLN A 42 -7.63 -9.97 4.41
N LEU A 43 -8.11 -8.73 4.42
CA LEU A 43 -8.96 -8.22 3.35
C LEU A 43 -8.19 -8.17 2.03
N PRO A 44 -8.84 -8.40 0.87
CA PRO A 44 -8.27 -8.06 -0.43
C PRO A 44 -7.90 -6.58 -0.49
N LYS A 45 -6.69 -6.26 -0.92
CA LYS A 45 -6.10 -4.91 -0.88
C LYS A 45 -5.49 -4.50 -2.21
N LEU A 46 -5.71 -3.25 -2.58
CA LEU A 46 -5.03 -2.59 -3.69
C LEU A 46 -3.85 -1.77 -3.18
N ALA A 47 -2.63 -2.10 -3.61
CA ALA A 47 -1.45 -1.33 -3.25
C ALA A 47 -1.26 -0.13 -4.17
N LEU A 48 -1.02 1.06 -3.60
CA LEU A 48 -0.76 2.28 -4.35
C LEU A 48 0.74 2.61 -4.34
N PHE A 49 1.31 2.78 -5.54
CA PHE A 49 2.71 3.16 -5.73
C PHE A 49 2.86 4.30 -6.72
N GLY A 50 3.66 5.30 -6.36
CA GLY A 50 4.01 6.42 -7.22
C GLY A 50 5.44 6.86 -7.05
N SER A 51 6.09 7.28 -8.13
CA SER A 51 7.42 7.88 -8.09
C SER A 51 7.40 9.26 -7.42
N SER A 52 8.55 9.69 -6.91
CA SER A 52 8.67 10.99 -6.22
C SER A 52 8.46 12.19 -7.14
N GLN A 53 8.72 12.02 -8.43
CA GLN A 53 8.42 13.01 -9.46
C GLN A 53 7.29 12.48 -10.32
N CYS A 54 6.18 13.21 -10.35
CA CYS A 54 4.97 12.87 -11.08
C CYS A 54 4.43 14.15 -11.70
N GLU A 55 3.95 14.07 -12.93
CA GLU A 55 3.34 15.19 -13.64
C GLU A 55 2.07 15.66 -12.91
N PRO A 56 1.79 16.99 -12.86
CA PRO A 56 0.64 17.53 -12.15
C PRO A 56 -0.70 16.92 -12.59
N GLU A 57 -0.85 16.62 -13.86
CA GLU A 57 -2.03 15.99 -14.45
C GLU A 57 -2.26 14.58 -13.87
N LEU A 58 -1.19 13.80 -13.75
CA LEU A 58 -1.25 12.48 -13.13
C LEU A 58 -1.52 12.55 -11.62
N VAL A 59 -1.03 13.58 -10.93
CA VAL A 59 -1.38 13.80 -9.52
C VAL A 59 -2.88 14.03 -9.38
N THR A 60 -3.46 14.90 -10.23
CA THR A 60 -4.91 15.17 -10.23
C THR A 60 -5.70 13.90 -10.55
N ALA A 61 -5.34 13.18 -11.60
CA ALA A 61 -5.99 11.91 -11.97
C ALA A 61 -5.88 10.87 -10.85
N SER A 62 -4.74 10.80 -10.16
CA SER A 62 -4.53 9.89 -9.03
C SER A 62 -5.43 10.23 -7.83
N VAL A 63 -5.62 11.50 -7.53
CA VAL A 63 -6.52 11.96 -6.45
C VAL A 63 -7.97 11.63 -6.79
N ASN A 64 -8.41 11.90 -8.01
CA ASN A 64 -9.76 11.57 -8.47
C ASN A 64 -10.01 10.05 -8.39
N LEU A 65 -9.02 9.24 -8.80
CA LEU A 65 -9.10 7.79 -8.69
C LEU A 65 -9.14 7.34 -7.21
N ALA A 66 -8.37 7.97 -6.33
CA ALA A 66 -8.42 7.67 -4.90
C ALA A 66 -9.80 7.96 -4.28
N GLN A 67 -10.48 9.02 -4.73
CA GLN A 67 -11.87 9.31 -4.34
C GLN A 67 -12.83 8.23 -4.86
N GLN A 68 -12.69 7.79 -6.10
CA GLN A 68 -13.51 6.69 -6.64
C GLN A 68 -13.29 5.37 -5.88
N LEU A 69 -12.04 5.03 -5.56
CA LEU A 69 -11.71 3.85 -4.75
C LEU A 69 -12.34 3.92 -3.34
N GLN A 70 -12.40 5.11 -2.78
CA GLN A 70 -13.09 5.38 -1.52
C GLN A 70 -14.60 5.12 -1.62
N GLU A 71 -15.24 5.63 -2.66
CA GLU A 71 -16.68 5.50 -2.90
C GLU A 71 -17.11 4.04 -3.07
N VAL A 72 -16.29 3.23 -3.77
CA VAL A 72 -16.58 1.81 -3.97
C VAL A 72 -16.06 0.91 -2.83
N GLY A 73 -15.51 1.49 -1.77
CA GLY A 73 -15.13 0.78 -0.56
C GLY A 73 -13.89 -0.11 -0.67
N VAL A 74 -13.01 0.13 -1.65
CA VAL A 74 -11.80 -0.69 -1.87
C VAL A 74 -10.81 -0.50 -0.73
N CYS A 75 -10.40 -1.60 -0.10
CA CYS A 75 -9.32 -1.58 0.88
C CYS A 75 -8.01 -1.22 0.18
N THR A 76 -7.34 -0.16 0.66
CA THR A 76 -6.07 0.29 0.08
C THR A 76 -4.91 0.09 1.04
N ILE A 77 -3.72 -0.19 0.48
CA ILE A 77 -2.49 -0.33 1.25
C ILE A 77 -1.37 0.48 0.60
N GLY A 78 -0.54 1.13 1.42
CA GLY A 78 0.59 1.88 0.89
C GLY A 78 1.53 2.41 1.94
N GLY A 79 2.63 3.00 1.44
CA GLY A 79 3.56 3.75 2.26
C GLY A 79 3.26 5.23 2.33
N PHE A 80 2.48 5.70 1.39
CA PHE A 80 1.99 7.07 1.26
C PHE A 80 3.09 8.13 1.51
N HIS A 81 4.25 7.91 0.88
CA HIS A 81 5.44 8.72 1.16
C HIS A 81 5.75 9.73 0.07
N THR A 82 5.59 9.37 -1.21
CA THR A 82 5.82 10.28 -2.33
C THR A 82 4.74 11.37 -2.41
N PRO A 83 4.98 12.51 -3.07
CA PRO A 83 3.97 13.57 -3.18
C PRO A 83 2.61 13.07 -3.70
N VAL A 84 2.60 12.28 -4.78
CA VAL A 84 1.36 11.72 -5.35
C VAL A 84 0.69 10.73 -4.40
N GLU A 85 1.44 9.86 -3.72
CA GLU A 85 0.89 8.95 -2.71
C GLU A 85 0.29 9.70 -1.52
N LYS A 86 0.91 10.80 -1.07
CA LYS A 86 0.38 11.66 0.00
C LYS A 86 -0.92 12.36 -0.40
N ALA A 87 -1.01 12.81 -1.65
CA ALA A 87 -2.23 13.41 -2.16
C ALA A 87 -3.39 12.37 -2.17
N CYS A 88 -3.12 11.15 -2.64
CA CYS A 88 -4.08 10.05 -2.56
C CYS A 88 -4.43 9.69 -1.10
N TRP A 89 -3.46 9.67 -0.18
CA TRP A 89 -3.69 9.43 1.24
C TRP A 89 -4.70 10.42 1.82
N THR A 90 -4.56 11.71 1.50
CA THR A 90 -5.48 12.74 1.98
C THR A 90 -6.91 12.48 1.51
N ALA A 91 -7.09 12.13 0.23
CA ALA A 91 -8.39 11.79 -0.31
C ALA A 91 -8.98 10.53 0.35
N LEU A 92 -8.20 9.46 0.47
CA LEU A 92 -8.61 8.20 1.08
C LEU A 92 -8.94 8.36 2.58
N MET A 93 -8.21 9.19 3.31
CA MET A 93 -8.48 9.45 4.73
C MET A 93 -9.80 10.17 4.99
N ALA A 94 -10.35 10.88 4.01
CA ALA A 94 -11.65 11.51 4.10
C ALA A 94 -12.83 10.52 4.03
N GLY A 95 -12.60 9.30 3.55
CA GLY A 95 -13.63 8.28 3.39
C GLY A 95 -13.82 7.35 4.58
N THR A 96 -14.60 6.28 4.35
CA THR A 96 -14.94 5.26 5.36
C THR A 96 -14.35 3.88 5.08
N GLN A 97 -13.77 3.67 3.89
CA GLN A 97 -13.20 2.39 3.46
C GLN A 97 -12.01 1.96 4.35
N PRO A 98 -11.73 0.64 4.41
CA PRO A 98 -10.57 0.12 5.12
C PRO A 98 -9.25 0.57 4.47
N MET A 99 -8.23 0.78 5.30
CA MET A 99 -6.90 1.19 4.84
C MET A 99 -5.80 0.55 5.67
N LEU A 100 -4.68 0.23 5.02
CA LEU A 100 -3.44 -0.16 5.69
C LEU A 100 -2.32 0.84 5.37
N TYR A 101 -1.68 1.36 6.40
CA TYR A 101 -0.52 2.23 6.29
C TYR A 101 0.74 1.49 6.72
N CYS A 102 1.73 1.42 5.85
CA CYS A 102 3.00 0.76 6.11
C CYS A 102 4.16 1.79 6.08
N PRO A 103 4.55 2.39 7.21
CA PRO A 103 5.70 3.28 7.25
C PRO A 103 7.01 2.50 7.07
N ALA A 104 8.02 3.12 6.43
CA ALA A 104 9.35 2.53 6.25
C ALA A 104 10.24 2.76 7.49
N ARG A 105 9.71 2.50 8.68
CA ARG A 105 10.39 2.59 9.98
C ARG A 105 9.62 1.84 11.05
N SER A 106 10.24 1.67 12.22
CA SER A 106 9.55 1.18 13.43
C SER A 106 8.34 2.08 13.77
N ILE A 107 7.29 1.45 14.29
CA ILE A 107 6.08 2.12 14.79
C ILE A 107 6.00 2.20 16.31
N ASP A 108 7.00 1.69 17.04
CA ASP A 108 6.99 1.64 18.49
C ASP A 108 6.86 3.04 19.14
N THR A 109 7.41 4.05 18.49
CA THR A 109 7.33 5.46 18.94
C THR A 109 6.65 6.35 17.93
N LEU A 110 5.75 5.79 17.12
CA LEU A 110 5.01 6.55 16.11
C LEU A 110 3.99 7.45 16.78
N LYS A 111 4.13 8.76 16.57
CA LYS A 111 3.12 9.73 16.97
C LYS A 111 2.01 9.75 15.92
N LEU A 112 0.80 9.44 16.34
CA LEU A 112 -0.37 9.44 15.48
C LEU A 112 -0.99 10.84 15.40
N THR A 113 -1.40 11.25 14.21
CA THR A 113 -2.24 12.44 14.03
C THR A 113 -3.65 12.18 14.56
N GLN A 114 -4.40 13.24 14.84
CA GLN A 114 -5.80 13.12 15.28
C GLN A 114 -6.64 12.34 14.25
N ALA A 115 -6.47 12.61 12.96
CA ALA A 115 -7.18 11.89 11.90
C ALA A 115 -6.87 10.38 11.90
N GLN A 116 -5.59 10.00 12.11
CA GLN A 116 -5.22 8.58 12.23
C GLN A 116 -5.82 7.93 13.47
N GLN A 117 -5.82 8.61 14.62
CA GLN A 117 -6.44 8.10 15.86
C GLN A 117 -7.94 7.86 15.65
N THR A 118 -8.64 8.82 15.03
CA THR A 118 -10.06 8.71 14.69
C THR A 118 -10.30 7.51 13.75
N ALA A 119 -9.54 7.39 12.67
CA ALA A 119 -9.68 6.29 11.72
C ALA A 119 -9.40 4.90 12.34
N ILE A 120 -8.45 4.82 13.30
CA ILE A 120 -8.19 3.60 14.06
C ILE A 120 -9.38 3.30 15.00
N ALA A 121 -9.91 4.29 15.71
CA ALA A 121 -11.09 4.12 16.58
C ALA A 121 -12.32 3.67 15.79
N GLN A 122 -12.47 4.15 14.55
CA GLN A 122 -13.50 3.73 13.59
C GLN A 122 -13.23 2.36 12.95
N GLN A 123 -12.18 1.65 13.36
CA GLN A 123 -11.81 0.32 12.89
C GLN A 123 -11.48 0.24 11.38
N ARG A 124 -11.16 1.34 10.74
CA ARG A 124 -10.88 1.39 9.30
C ARG A 124 -9.40 1.63 8.94
N LEU A 125 -8.54 1.98 9.90
CA LEU A 125 -7.10 2.15 9.68
C LEU A 125 -6.31 1.16 10.52
N MET A 126 -5.42 0.41 9.85
CA MET A 126 -4.37 -0.38 10.48
C MET A 126 -3.01 0.13 10.04
N ILE A 127 -2.11 0.35 10.97
CA ILE A 127 -0.70 0.68 10.69
C ILE A 127 0.13 -0.56 10.94
N LEU A 128 0.93 -0.96 9.95
CA LEU A 128 1.68 -2.22 9.96
C LEU A 128 3.15 -1.99 9.63
N SER A 129 4.06 -2.59 10.39
CA SER A 129 5.50 -2.46 10.17
C SER A 129 6.26 -3.73 10.53
N PRO A 130 7.21 -4.20 9.69
CA PRO A 130 8.10 -5.31 9.99
C PRO A 130 9.40 -4.85 10.69
N PHE A 131 9.55 -3.54 10.97
CA PHE A 131 10.81 -2.95 11.36
C PHE A 131 11.00 -2.97 12.89
N PRO A 132 12.18 -3.40 13.39
CA PRO A 132 12.49 -3.44 14.82
C PRO A 132 12.62 -2.02 15.42
N PRO A 133 12.60 -1.88 16.77
CA PRO A 133 12.66 -0.59 17.46
C PRO A 133 13.90 0.25 17.13
N SER A 134 15.00 -0.40 16.72
CA SER A 134 16.23 0.29 16.30
C SER A 134 16.09 1.10 15.01
N GLN A 135 15.15 0.74 14.14
CA GLN A 135 14.95 1.40 12.85
C GLN A 135 13.95 2.57 12.96
N LYS A 136 14.34 3.59 13.70
CA LYS A 136 13.49 4.76 14.01
C LYS A 136 13.34 5.75 12.84
N ARG A 137 14.32 5.78 11.93
CA ARG A 137 14.35 6.74 10.80
C ARG A 137 14.15 6.00 9.48
N MET A 138 13.41 6.62 8.59
CA MET A 138 13.23 6.10 7.23
C MET A 138 14.51 6.28 6.41
N THR A 139 14.88 5.26 5.65
CA THR A 139 15.97 5.26 4.67
C THR A 139 15.47 4.72 3.34
N ALA A 140 16.21 4.97 2.26
CA ALA A 140 15.87 4.41 0.94
C ALA A 140 15.87 2.87 0.95
N ALA A 141 16.73 2.24 1.73
CA ALA A 141 16.77 0.78 1.89
C ALA A 141 15.51 0.26 2.60
N LEU A 142 15.11 0.91 3.71
CA LEU A 142 13.88 0.54 4.43
C LEU A 142 12.63 0.81 3.59
N ALA A 143 12.62 1.90 2.80
CA ALA A 143 11.52 2.18 1.86
C ALA A 143 11.40 1.07 0.79
N GLY A 144 12.52 0.57 0.26
CA GLY A 144 12.52 -0.58 -0.65
C GLY A 144 11.94 -1.84 -0.01
N LYS A 145 12.39 -2.21 1.18
CA LYS A 145 11.87 -3.36 1.94
C LYS A 145 10.37 -3.21 2.25
N ARG A 146 9.93 -2.02 2.65
CA ARG A 146 8.53 -1.71 2.89
C ARG A 146 7.70 -1.86 1.61
N ASN A 147 8.19 -1.37 0.48
CA ASN A 147 7.47 -1.49 -0.79
C ASN A 147 7.29 -2.96 -1.21
N GLN A 148 8.31 -3.79 -1.02
CA GLN A 148 8.19 -5.24 -1.23
C GLN A 148 7.14 -5.87 -0.31
N LEU A 149 7.14 -5.51 0.99
CA LEU A 149 6.11 -5.95 1.94
C LEU A 149 4.71 -5.55 1.47
N VAL A 150 4.51 -4.29 1.10
CA VAL A 150 3.21 -3.77 0.62
C VAL A 150 2.76 -4.52 -0.64
N ALA A 151 3.66 -4.72 -1.59
CA ALA A 151 3.36 -5.48 -2.81
C ALA A 151 3.04 -6.94 -2.52
N ALA A 152 3.70 -7.57 -1.54
CA ALA A 152 3.41 -8.94 -1.13
C ALA A 152 2.05 -9.06 -0.43
N LEU A 153 1.69 -8.08 0.40
CA LEU A 153 0.42 -8.04 1.14
C LEU A 153 -0.80 -7.77 0.25
N ALA A 154 -0.63 -7.06 -0.86
CA ALA A 154 -1.72 -6.67 -1.74
C ALA A 154 -2.06 -7.76 -2.75
N GLU A 155 -3.32 -7.87 -3.14
CA GLU A 155 -3.79 -8.75 -4.20
C GLU A 155 -3.53 -8.16 -5.58
N ALA A 156 -3.56 -6.82 -5.70
CA ALA A 156 -3.25 -6.11 -6.94
C ALA A 156 -2.46 -4.82 -6.64
N LEU A 157 -1.76 -4.31 -7.65
CA LEU A 157 -1.00 -3.07 -7.56
C LEU A 157 -1.57 -2.02 -8.51
N LEU A 158 -1.71 -0.79 -8.02
CA LEU A 158 -2.03 0.39 -8.80
C LEU A 158 -0.79 1.29 -8.87
N ILE A 159 -0.26 1.45 -10.06
CA ILE A 159 0.92 2.27 -10.34
C ILE A 159 0.44 3.65 -10.79
N LEU A 160 0.48 4.61 -9.89
CA LEU A 160 0.08 5.99 -10.14
C LEU A 160 1.05 6.67 -11.10
N HIS A 161 2.33 6.41 -10.92
CA HIS A 161 3.41 6.84 -11.81
C HIS A 161 4.68 6.05 -11.55
N ALA A 162 5.41 5.71 -12.62
CA ALA A 162 6.78 5.18 -12.53
C ALA A 162 7.61 5.67 -13.70
N LYS A 163 8.83 6.10 -13.45
CA LYS A 163 9.81 6.41 -14.51
C LYS A 163 10.48 5.13 -14.98
N PRO A 164 10.85 5.04 -16.27
CA PRO A 164 11.73 3.97 -16.76
C PRO A 164 13.00 3.83 -15.92
N GLY A 165 13.40 2.61 -15.59
CA GLY A 165 14.55 2.31 -14.74
C GLY A 165 14.40 2.65 -13.26
N SER A 166 13.23 3.10 -12.81
CA SER A 166 12.99 3.47 -11.42
C SER A 166 12.82 2.26 -10.51
N LYS A 167 12.97 2.49 -9.18
CA LYS A 167 12.67 1.47 -8.16
C LYS A 167 11.20 1.03 -8.20
N THR A 168 10.29 1.91 -8.59
CA THR A 168 8.87 1.57 -8.75
C THR A 168 8.68 0.62 -9.93
N GLU A 169 9.34 0.87 -11.07
CA GLU A 169 9.31 -0.07 -12.21
C GLU A 169 9.91 -1.44 -11.85
N ALA A 170 11.03 -1.46 -11.12
CA ALA A 170 11.63 -2.72 -10.65
C ALA A 170 10.65 -3.52 -9.74
N LEU A 171 9.90 -2.81 -8.88
CA LEU A 171 8.87 -3.41 -8.04
C LEU A 171 7.72 -3.98 -8.89
N VAL A 172 7.30 -3.28 -9.94
CA VAL A 172 6.27 -3.75 -10.89
C VAL A 172 6.70 -5.07 -11.54
N LYS A 173 7.94 -5.15 -12.02
CA LYS A 173 8.50 -6.39 -12.59
C LYS A 173 8.44 -7.56 -11.60
N THR A 174 8.77 -7.29 -10.33
CA THR A 174 8.68 -8.29 -9.26
C THR A 174 7.23 -8.73 -9.02
N ALA A 175 6.28 -7.80 -8.96
CA ALA A 175 4.87 -8.11 -8.74
C ALA A 175 4.28 -8.93 -9.90
N ILE A 176 4.62 -8.60 -11.14
CA ILE A 176 4.23 -9.37 -12.33
C ILE A 176 4.80 -10.79 -12.27
N ALA A 177 6.07 -10.95 -11.87
CA ALA A 177 6.69 -12.27 -11.69
C ALA A 177 6.00 -13.09 -10.56
N TRP A 178 5.36 -12.44 -9.60
CA TRP A 178 4.51 -13.10 -8.59
C TRP A 178 3.09 -13.42 -9.11
N GLY A 179 2.78 -13.09 -10.36
CA GLY A 179 1.45 -13.29 -10.95
C GLY A 179 0.40 -12.25 -10.49
N LYS A 180 0.81 -11.15 -9.88
CA LYS A 180 -0.13 -10.15 -9.38
C LYS A 180 -0.62 -9.22 -10.48
N PRO A 181 -1.92 -8.93 -10.54
CA PRO A 181 -2.47 -7.90 -11.41
C PRO A 181 -1.81 -6.54 -11.10
N CYS A 182 -1.32 -5.88 -12.13
CA CYS A 182 -0.77 -4.54 -12.05
C CYS A 182 -1.55 -3.62 -12.97
N TRP A 183 -2.01 -2.50 -12.42
CA TRP A 183 -2.84 -1.50 -13.10
C TRP A 183 -2.13 -0.15 -13.13
N THR A 184 -2.44 0.67 -14.12
CA THR A 184 -2.00 2.07 -14.18
C THR A 184 -3.09 2.96 -14.75
N ILE A 185 -3.01 4.25 -14.46
CA ILE A 185 -3.88 5.28 -15.03
C ILE A 185 -3.53 5.43 -16.53
N PRO A 186 -4.51 5.51 -17.43
CA PRO A 186 -4.25 5.82 -18.84
C PRO A 186 -3.49 7.14 -18.98
N HIS A 187 -2.25 7.08 -19.47
CA HIS A 187 -1.42 8.27 -19.69
C HIS A 187 -0.31 7.96 -20.70
N PRO A 188 0.07 8.90 -21.60
CA PRO A 188 1.14 8.67 -22.59
C PRO A 188 2.48 8.27 -21.98
N SER A 189 2.85 8.83 -20.83
CA SER A 189 4.12 8.50 -20.14
C SER A 189 4.16 7.07 -19.58
N HIS A 190 3.05 6.33 -19.57
CA HIS A 190 2.97 4.96 -19.05
C HIS A 190 3.11 3.87 -20.13
N GLY A 191 3.43 4.23 -21.38
CA GLY A 191 3.61 3.25 -22.46
C GLY A 191 4.60 2.14 -22.14
N HIS A 192 5.69 2.45 -21.44
CA HIS A 192 6.69 1.48 -20.99
C HIS A 192 6.12 0.49 -19.94
N LEU A 193 5.19 0.93 -19.08
CA LEU A 193 4.52 0.06 -18.12
C LEU A 193 3.59 -0.94 -18.82
N LEU A 194 2.87 -0.50 -19.86
CA LEU A 194 2.02 -1.37 -20.67
C LEU A 194 2.85 -2.45 -21.36
N GLN A 195 4.03 -2.10 -21.88
CA GLN A 195 4.98 -3.06 -22.46
C GLN A 195 5.47 -4.11 -21.45
N LEU A 196 5.48 -3.81 -20.15
CA LEU A 196 5.82 -4.75 -19.10
C LEU A 196 4.65 -5.67 -18.71
N GLY A 197 3.44 -5.45 -19.25
CA GLY A 197 2.25 -6.22 -18.90
C GLY A 197 1.37 -5.57 -17.82
N VAL A 198 1.63 -4.32 -17.44
CA VAL A 198 0.71 -3.52 -16.62
C VAL A 198 -0.52 -3.20 -17.45
N ARG A 199 -1.70 -3.33 -16.87
CA ARG A 199 -2.97 -3.05 -17.55
C ARG A 199 -3.40 -1.61 -17.33
N SER A 200 -3.97 -0.99 -18.35
CA SER A 200 -4.64 0.30 -18.20
C SER A 200 -5.95 0.13 -17.46
N LEU A 201 -6.21 0.97 -16.45
CA LEU A 201 -7.49 0.95 -15.75
C LEU A 201 -8.62 1.34 -16.70
N PRO A 202 -9.74 0.62 -16.72
CA PRO A 202 -10.96 1.10 -17.34
C PRO A 202 -11.49 2.32 -16.59
N THR A 203 -12.38 3.08 -17.22
CA THR A 203 -12.83 4.41 -16.78
C THR A 203 -13.50 4.45 -15.39
N LEU A 204 -13.94 3.32 -14.86
CA LEU A 204 -14.46 3.18 -13.47
C LEU A 204 -14.05 1.80 -12.94
N PRO A 205 -13.17 1.75 -11.94
CA PRO A 205 -12.90 0.49 -11.28
C PRO A 205 -14.10 0.11 -10.40
N ASN A 206 -14.78 -1.00 -10.75
CA ASN A 206 -15.55 -1.69 -9.72
C ASN A 206 -14.60 -2.66 -8.99
N SER A 207 -14.87 -2.96 -7.72
CA SER A 207 -13.99 -3.79 -6.89
C SER A 207 -13.74 -5.18 -7.50
N THR A 208 -14.66 -5.72 -8.29
CA THR A 208 -14.58 -7.05 -8.93
C THR A 208 -13.57 -7.10 -10.08
N LEU A 209 -13.21 -5.97 -10.69
CA LEU A 209 -12.26 -5.92 -11.82
C LEU A 209 -10.80 -5.74 -11.38
N LEU A 210 -10.56 -5.36 -10.12
CA LEU A 210 -9.22 -5.04 -9.62
C LEU A 210 -8.46 -6.27 -9.09
N PHE A 211 -9.17 -7.33 -8.70
CA PHE A 211 -8.61 -8.51 -8.04
C PHE A 211 -8.75 -9.78 -8.86
#